data_554fa16b4e47b5de0585fbbc39dbf7a7
#
_entry.id   554fa16b4e47b5de0585fbbc39dbf7a7
#
_cell.length_a   1.000
_cell.length_b   1.000
_cell.length_c   1.000
_cell.angle_alpha   90.00
_cell.angle_beta   90.00
_cell.angle_gamma   90.00
#
_symmetry.space_group_name_H-M   'P 1'
#
loop_
_entity.id
_entity.type
_entity.pdbx_description
1 polymer ?
#
loop_
_entity_poly.entity_id
_entity_poly.type
_entity_poly.pdbx_seq_one_letter_code
_entity_poly.pdbx_strand_id
1 'polypeptide(L)'
;MRFMMLMIPHGYETAAPGTMPEDLDAMTAMMAYNESLQKAGVLISCDGLHPPSMGARVSFPGRKPKVVDGPFAEVKEVLGGFWMIDVASRAEAIEWATRCPGGENEVIEVRQVQELEDFSPDLQAVAGDYTSMQTLPEGRKKG
;
A
#
# COMPACT_ATOMS: atom_id res chain seq x y z
N MET A 1 -3.37 1.73 16.43
CA MET A 1 -3.13 2.76 15.39
C MET A 1 -2.81 2.04 14.09
N ARG A 2 -3.47 2.42 13.02
CA ARG A 2 -3.20 1.82 11.71
C ARG A 2 -2.12 2.60 10.96
N PHE A 3 -1.24 1.87 10.32
CA PHE A 3 -0.22 2.41 9.42
C PHE A 3 -0.22 1.66 8.11
N MET A 4 0.12 2.37 7.05
CA MET A 4 0.42 1.75 5.77
C MET A 4 1.93 1.77 5.56
N MET A 5 2.50 0.62 5.27
CA MET A 5 3.88 0.50 4.80
C MET A 5 3.84 0.35 3.29
N LEU A 6 4.48 1.27 2.58
CA LEU A 6 4.45 1.38 1.13
C LEU A 6 5.80 0.93 0.57
N MET A 7 5.80 -0.13 -0.22
CA MET A 7 7.01 -0.59 -0.90
C MET A 7 7.26 0.24 -2.14
N ILE A 8 8.42 0.86 -2.21
CA ILE A 8 8.90 1.66 -3.34
C ILE A 8 10.11 0.94 -3.94
N PRO A 9 9.92 0.05 -4.93
CA PRO A 9 11.02 -0.65 -5.59
C PRO A 9 11.73 0.26 -6.58
N HIS A 10 13.02 0.02 -6.77
CA HIS A 10 13.81 0.73 -7.77
C HIS A 10 13.66 0.10 -9.15
N GLY A 11 13.49 0.92 -10.18
CA GLY A 11 13.41 0.46 -11.58
C GLY A 11 12.05 -0.07 -12.00
N TYR A 12 11.08 -0.11 -11.09
CA TYR A 12 9.75 -0.63 -11.38
C TYR A 12 8.90 0.33 -12.22
N GLU A 13 9.27 1.60 -12.25
CA GLU A 13 8.65 2.65 -13.06
C GLU A 13 8.74 2.38 -14.56
N THR A 14 9.73 1.61 -15.00
CA THR A 14 9.96 1.25 -16.40
C THR A 14 9.67 -0.23 -16.71
N ALA A 15 9.14 -0.98 -15.75
CA ALA A 15 8.87 -2.39 -15.92
C ALA A 15 7.80 -2.65 -16.99
N ALA A 16 8.02 -3.67 -17.81
CA ALA A 16 7.07 -4.09 -18.85
C ALA A 16 5.76 -4.63 -18.24
N PRO A 17 4.64 -4.55 -18.97
CA PRO A 17 3.40 -5.19 -18.55
C PRO A 17 3.60 -6.68 -18.24
N GLY A 18 3.01 -7.15 -17.13
CA GLY A 18 3.13 -8.53 -16.72
C GLY A 18 4.42 -8.91 -16.00
N THR A 19 5.32 -7.95 -15.75
CA THR A 19 6.53 -8.18 -14.94
C THR A 19 6.12 -8.64 -13.54
N MET A 20 6.66 -9.80 -13.13
CA MET A 20 6.42 -10.40 -11.81
C MET A 20 7.77 -10.72 -11.15
N PRO A 21 7.80 -10.78 -9.81
CA PRO A 21 8.99 -11.27 -9.11
C PRO A 21 9.32 -12.71 -9.52
N GLU A 22 10.59 -12.97 -9.80
CA GLU A 22 11.07 -14.30 -10.25
C GLU A 22 12.11 -14.90 -9.27
N ASP A 23 12.64 -14.11 -8.34
CA ASP A 23 13.60 -14.57 -7.36
C ASP A 23 12.89 -15.38 -6.25
N LEU A 24 13.13 -16.70 -6.25
CA LEU A 24 12.51 -17.62 -5.28
C LEU A 24 12.98 -17.34 -3.85
N ASP A 25 14.25 -17.00 -3.65
CA ASP A 25 14.78 -16.72 -2.31
C ASP A 25 14.19 -15.43 -1.75
N ALA A 26 14.11 -14.38 -2.58
CA ALA A 26 13.47 -13.13 -2.19
C ALA A 26 11.98 -13.31 -1.89
N MET A 27 11.27 -14.09 -2.69
CA MET A 27 9.86 -14.39 -2.45
C MET A 27 9.67 -15.19 -1.17
N THR A 28 10.50 -16.19 -0.92
CA THR A 28 10.46 -17.00 0.30
C THR A 28 10.68 -16.13 1.54
N ALA A 29 11.65 -15.24 1.51
CA ALA A 29 11.92 -14.30 2.60
C ALA A 29 10.74 -13.34 2.82
N MET A 30 10.13 -12.85 1.75
CA MET A 30 8.98 -11.95 1.83
C MET A 30 7.76 -12.65 2.41
N MET A 31 7.50 -13.90 2.02
CA MET A 31 6.39 -14.69 2.57
C MET A 31 6.61 -14.99 4.06
N ALA A 32 7.84 -15.28 4.48
CA ALA A 32 8.18 -15.46 5.89
C ALA A 32 7.96 -14.17 6.70
N TYR A 33 8.30 -13.02 6.13
CA TYR A 33 8.03 -11.72 6.73
C TYR A 33 6.52 -11.46 6.89
N ASN A 34 5.74 -11.69 5.84
CA ASN A 34 4.28 -11.55 5.88
C ASN A 34 3.66 -12.45 6.96
N GLU A 35 4.14 -13.69 7.06
CA GLU A 35 3.69 -14.63 8.08
C GLU A 35 4.03 -14.15 9.50
N SER A 36 5.19 -13.53 9.68
CA SER A 36 5.58 -12.95 10.98
C SER A 36 4.64 -11.84 11.43
N LEU A 37 4.23 -10.96 10.51
CA LEU A 37 3.23 -9.91 10.76
C LEU A 37 1.86 -10.52 11.12
N GLN A 38 1.47 -11.57 10.41
CA GLN A 38 0.21 -12.27 10.65
C GLN A 38 0.21 -12.97 12.02
N LYS A 39 1.27 -13.69 12.36
CA LYS A 39 1.42 -14.37 13.65
C LYS A 39 1.46 -13.39 14.82
N ALA A 40 2.04 -12.22 14.64
CA ALA A 40 2.02 -11.16 15.64
C ALA A 40 0.64 -10.49 15.80
N GLY A 41 -0.30 -10.80 14.92
CA GLY A 41 -1.65 -10.23 14.94
C GLY A 41 -1.71 -8.77 14.51
N VAL A 42 -0.68 -8.24 13.86
CA VAL A 42 -0.61 -6.82 13.44
C VAL A 42 -1.03 -6.62 11.99
N LEU A 43 -1.02 -7.66 11.16
CA LEU A 43 -1.36 -7.54 9.74
C LEU A 43 -2.86 -7.44 9.52
N ILE A 44 -3.30 -6.36 8.87
CA ILE A 44 -4.68 -6.20 8.39
C ILE A 44 -4.80 -6.73 6.96
N SER A 45 -3.91 -6.27 6.05
CA SER A 45 -3.86 -6.69 4.65
C SER A 45 -2.51 -6.38 4.04
N CYS A 46 -2.16 -7.10 2.99
CA CYS A 46 -1.00 -6.79 2.16
C CYS A 46 -1.24 -7.28 0.73
N ASP A 47 -0.74 -6.54 -0.24
CA ASP A 47 -0.78 -6.92 -1.65
C ASP A 47 0.40 -6.33 -2.42
N GLY A 48 0.83 -7.04 -3.45
CA GLY A 48 1.70 -6.51 -4.49
C GLY A 48 0.89 -5.79 -5.57
N LEU A 49 1.52 -4.88 -6.27
CA LEU A 49 0.93 -4.13 -7.37
C LEU A 49 1.67 -4.42 -8.67
N HIS A 50 0.92 -4.57 -9.75
CA HIS A 50 1.49 -4.60 -11.09
C HIS A 50 2.19 -3.28 -11.43
N PRO A 51 3.14 -3.27 -12.40
CA PRO A 51 3.86 -2.05 -12.74
C PRO A 51 2.96 -0.96 -13.33
N PRO A 52 3.42 0.30 -13.34
CA PRO A 52 2.67 1.43 -13.92
C PRO A 52 2.27 1.23 -15.38
N SER A 53 3.01 0.42 -16.15
CA SER A 53 2.66 0.06 -17.52
C SER A 53 1.30 -0.63 -17.65
N MET A 54 0.76 -1.19 -16.56
CA MET A 54 -0.58 -1.79 -16.49
C MET A 54 -1.59 -0.90 -15.78
N GLY A 55 -1.21 0.31 -15.40
CA GLY A 55 -2.04 1.24 -14.68
C GLY A 55 -2.48 2.44 -15.51
N ALA A 56 -3.19 3.34 -14.84
CA ALA A 56 -3.61 4.61 -15.40
C ALA A 56 -3.58 5.69 -14.31
N ARG A 57 -3.46 6.95 -14.74
CA ARG A 57 -3.65 8.10 -13.87
C ARG A 57 -4.81 8.93 -14.34
N VAL A 58 -5.62 9.36 -13.39
CA VAL A 58 -6.72 10.31 -13.64
C VAL A 58 -6.36 11.62 -12.95
N SER A 59 -6.29 12.68 -13.71
CA SER A 59 -6.09 14.05 -13.22
C SER A 59 -7.34 14.89 -13.50
N PHE A 60 -7.43 16.06 -12.86
CA PHE A 60 -8.62 16.90 -12.94
C PHE A 60 -8.28 18.34 -13.37
N PRO A 61 -7.67 18.55 -14.54
CA PRO A 61 -7.40 19.90 -15.06
C PRO A 61 -8.72 20.63 -15.32
N GLY A 62 -8.87 21.83 -14.75
CA GLY A 62 -10.13 22.58 -14.86
C GLY A 62 -11.35 21.84 -14.28
N ARG A 63 -11.13 20.96 -13.27
CA ARG A 63 -12.16 20.11 -12.63
C ARG A 63 -12.78 19.05 -13.56
N LYS A 64 -12.15 18.75 -14.69
CA LYS A 64 -12.58 17.69 -15.60
C LYS A 64 -11.61 16.52 -15.53
N PRO A 65 -12.10 15.28 -15.48
CA PRO A 65 -11.22 14.13 -15.47
C PRO A 65 -10.46 13.98 -16.79
N LYS A 66 -9.15 13.74 -16.67
CA LYS A 66 -8.27 13.38 -17.78
C LYS A 66 -7.57 12.06 -17.42
N VAL A 67 -7.71 11.08 -18.28
CA VAL A 67 -7.10 9.74 -18.09
C VAL A 67 -5.83 9.64 -18.94
N VAL A 68 -4.76 9.15 -18.32
CA VAL A 68 -3.51 8.82 -19.00
C VAL A 68 -3.13 7.40 -18.64
N ASP A 69 -2.99 6.54 -19.64
CA ASP A 69 -2.50 5.17 -19.45
C ASP A 69 -1.00 5.16 -19.15
N GLY A 70 -0.57 4.21 -18.31
CA GLY A 70 0.85 3.98 -18.10
C GLY A 70 1.55 3.36 -19.33
N PRO A 71 2.88 3.36 -19.38
CA PRO A 71 3.78 3.93 -18.38
C PRO A 71 3.78 5.46 -18.38
N PHE A 72 4.17 6.03 -17.23
CA PHE A 72 4.15 7.50 -17.06
C PHE A 72 5.57 8.06 -17.28
N ALA A 73 5.67 9.14 -18.08
CA ALA A 73 6.89 9.90 -18.21
C ALA A 73 7.24 10.63 -16.90
N GLU A 74 8.53 10.76 -16.58
CA GLU A 74 9.05 11.53 -15.44
C GLU A 74 8.66 10.99 -14.03
N VAL A 75 8.18 9.77 -13.92
CA VAL A 75 7.95 9.15 -12.60
C VAL A 75 9.27 8.58 -12.06
N LYS A 76 9.69 9.05 -10.90
CA LYS A 76 10.90 8.58 -10.23
C LYS A 76 10.64 7.49 -9.21
N GLU A 77 9.47 7.52 -8.56
CA GLU A 77 9.06 6.57 -7.54
C GLU A 77 7.66 6.06 -7.82
N VAL A 78 7.49 4.75 -7.73
CA VAL A 78 6.20 4.08 -7.88
C VAL A 78 6.02 3.09 -6.74
N LEU A 79 4.77 2.81 -6.42
CA LEU A 79 4.43 1.79 -5.43
C LEU A 79 4.47 0.41 -6.08
N GLY A 80 5.15 -0.53 -5.43
CA GLY A 80 5.19 -1.94 -5.84
C GLY A 80 4.32 -2.84 -4.97
N GLY A 81 3.84 -2.33 -3.84
CA GLY A 81 3.02 -3.06 -2.90
C GLY A 81 2.81 -2.30 -1.61
N PHE A 82 2.05 -2.90 -0.72
CA PHE A 82 1.77 -2.30 0.59
C PHE A 82 1.44 -3.36 1.64
N TRP A 83 1.61 -2.97 2.90
CA TRP A 83 1.05 -3.64 4.07
C TRP A 83 0.21 -2.63 4.85
N MET A 84 -0.97 -3.03 5.26
CA MET A 84 -1.76 -2.32 6.26
C MET A 84 -1.60 -3.03 7.59
N ILE A 85 -1.13 -2.32 8.61
CA ILE A 85 -0.88 -2.88 9.93
C ILE A 85 -1.58 -2.09 11.03
N ASP A 86 -1.92 -2.77 12.12
CA ASP A 86 -2.43 -2.16 13.34
C ASP A 86 -1.45 -2.41 14.48
N VAL A 87 -0.85 -1.35 14.98
CA VAL A 87 0.21 -1.37 15.99
C VAL A 87 -0.02 -0.30 17.05
N ALA A 88 0.68 -0.40 18.17
CA ALA A 88 0.50 0.51 19.29
C ALA A 88 1.08 1.92 19.04
N SER A 89 2.09 2.05 18.18
CA SER A 89 2.81 3.30 17.98
C SER A 89 3.47 3.38 16.61
N ARG A 90 3.85 4.61 16.22
CA ARG A 90 4.69 4.88 15.06
C ARG A 90 6.05 4.16 15.16
N ALA A 91 6.64 4.13 16.35
CA ALA A 91 7.91 3.45 16.58
C ALA A 91 7.82 1.97 16.28
N GLU A 92 6.74 1.31 16.69
CA GLU A 92 6.49 -0.10 16.37
C GLU A 92 6.30 -0.32 14.86
N ALA A 93 5.57 0.57 14.18
CA ALA A 93 5.42 0.49 12.73
C ALA A 93 6.77 0.59 12.00
N ILE A 94 7.63 1.51 12.43
CA ILE A 94 8.99 1.65 11.89
C ILE A 94 9.83 0.40 12.18
N GLU A 95 9.73 -0.17 13.37
CA GLU A 95 10.42 -1.41 13.72
C GLU A 95 10.02 -2.55 12.79
N TRP A 96 8.73 -2.72 12.53
CA TRP A 96 8.25 -3.70 11.56
C TRP A 96 8.81 -3.46 10.16
N ALA A 97 8.83 -2.21 9.71
CA ALA A 97 9.39 -1.86 8.40
C ALA A 97 10.88 -2.23 8.29
N THR A 98 11.65 -2.06 9.38
CA THR A 98 13.10 -2.42 9.39
C THR A 98 13.35 -3.92 9.28
N ARG A 99 12.39 -4.75 9.61
CA ARG A 99 12.50 -6.22 9.50
C ARG A 99 12.16 -6.76 8.11
N CYS A 100 11.60 -5.91 7.24
CA CYS A 100 11.28 -6.32 5.89
C CYS A 100 12.56 -6.71 5.12
N PRO A 101 12.56 -7.84 4.39
CA PRO A 101 13.68 -8.26 3.56
C PRO A 101 13.76 -7.45 2.27
N GLY A 102 13.95 -6.14 2.40
CA GLY A 102 14.08 -5.22 1.26
C GLY A 102 15.43 -5.36 0.55
N GLY A 103 15.44 -5.15 -0.76
CA GLY A 103 16.65 -5.06 -1.56
C GLY A 103 17.39 -3.74 -1.37
N GLU A 104 18.64 -3.69 -1.86
CA GLU A 104 19.54 -2.55 -1.65
C GLU A 104 18.96 -1.19 -2.05
N ASN A 105 18.16 -1.16 -3.11
CA ASN A 105 17.58 0.07 -3.67
C ASN A 105 16.09 0.19 -3.41
N GLU A 106 15.54 -0.60 -2.52
CA GLU A 106 14.13 -0.54 -2.14
C GLU A 106 13.94 0.34 -0.91
N VAL A 107 12.82 1.03 -0.87
CA VAL A 107 12.43 1.89 0.26
C VAL A 107 11.06 1.47 0.74
N ILE A 108 10.88 1.48 2.05
CA ILE A 108 9.54 1.37 2.65
C ILE A 108 9.21 2.71 3.30
N GLU A 109 8.14 3.32 2.82
CA GLU A 109 7.56 4.50 3.44
C GLU A 109 6.48 4.09 4.43
N VAL A 110 6.56 4.62 5.64
CA VAL A 110 5.56 4.36 6.71
C VAL A 110 4.66 5.57 6.84
N ARG A 111 3.36 5.39 6.65
CA ARG A 111 2.35 6.45 6.74
C ARG A 111 1.25 6.06 7.70
N GLN A 112 0.92 6.94 8.64
CA GLN A 112 -0.22 6.73 9.53
C GLN A 112 -1.53 6.92 8.77
N VAL A 113 -2.45 5.99 8.96
CA VAL A 113 -3.80 6.09 8.40
C VAL A 113 -4.60 7.10 9.20
N GLN A 114 -5.32 7.97 8.52
CA GLN A 114 -6.27 8.88 9.14
C GLN A 114 -7.44 8.09 9.73
N GLU A 115 -7.75 8.36 10.99
CA GLU A 115 -8.93 7.81 11.65
C GLU A 115 -9.98 8.92 11.83
N LEU A 116 -11.21 8.53 12.11
CA LEU A 116 -12.31 9.50 12.24
C LEU A 116 -12.03 10.56 13.32
N GLU A 117 -11.37 10.16 14.39
CA GLU A 117 -11.00 11.03 15.53
C GLU A 117 -9.97 12.11 15.15
N ASP A 118 -9.24 11.94 14.05
CA ASP A 118 -8.27 12.93 13.57
C ASP A 118 -8.94 14.16 12.96
N PHE A 119 -10.20 14.03 12.58
CA PHE A 119 -10.97 15.10 11.95
C PHE A 119 -11.68 15.99 12.98
N SER A 120 -11.97 17.23 12.59
CA SER A 120 -12.80 18.13 13.41
C SER A 120 -14.21 17.57 13.62
N PRO A 121 -14.92 17.94 14.71
CA PRO A 121 -16.28 17.47 14.96
C PRO A 121 -17.25 17.71 13.80
N ASP A 122 -17.13 18.83 13.10
CA ASP A 122 -17.97 19.16 11.94
C ASP A 122 -17.75 18.18 10.79
N LEU A 123 -16.48 17.81 10.52
CA LEU A 123 -16.13 16.83 9.49
C LEU A 123 -16.53 15.42 9.90
N GLN A 124 -16.42 15.08 11.18
CA GLN A 124 -16.90 13.79 11.69
C GLN A 124 -18.41 13.64 11.46
N ALA A 125 -19.18 14.69 11.67
CA ALA A 125 -20.64 14.69 11.42
C ALA A 125 -20.97 14.47 9.94
N VAL A 126 -20.18 15.06 9.02
CA VAL A 126 -20.33 14.85 7.57
C VAL A 126 -19.94 13.44 7.15
N ALA A 127 -18.91 12.88 7.76
CA ALA A 127 -18.45 11.52 7.46
C ALA A 127 -19.47 10.44 7.85
N GLY A 128 -20.37 10.74 8.81
CA GLY A 128 -21.40 9.81 9.26
C GLY A 128 -20.81 8.48 9.73
N ASP A 129 -21.33 7.36 9.23
CA ASP A 129 -20.85 6.03 9.54
C ASP A 129 -19.65 5.63 8.64
N TYR A 130 -18.53 6.30 8.88
CA TYR A 130 -17.29 6.07 8.13
C TYR A 130 -16.76 4.63 8.28
N THR A 131 -17.02 4.00 9.41
CA THR A 131 -16.57 2.63 9.69
C THR A 131 -17.20 1.63 8.72
N SER A 132 -18.44 1.84 8.32
CA SER A 132 -19.12 0.95 7.37
C SER A 132 -18.50 0.97 5.97
N MET A 133 -17.80 2.05 5.60
CA MET A 133 -17.11 2.16 4.31
C MET A 133 -15.79 1.38 4.30
N GLN A 134 -15.22 1.06 5.47
CA GLN A 134 -13.98 0.33 5.62
C GLN A 134 -14.15 -1.18 5.61
N THR A 135 -15.38 -1.66 5.81
CA THR A 135 -15.71 -3.09 5.75
C THR A 135 -16.12 -3.47 4.34
N LEU A 136 -15.44 -4.47 3.77
CA LEU A 136 -15.91 -5.07 2.54
C LEU A 136 -17.26 -5.75 2.80
N PRO A 137 -18.25 -5.60 1.90
CA PRO A 137 -19.52 -6.32 2.04
C PRO A 137 -19.27 -7.81 2.19
N GLU A 138 -19.93 -8.44 3.16
CA GLU A 138 -19.93 -9.89 3.30
C GLU A 138 -20.37 -10.49 1.95
N GLY A 139 -19.51 -11.33 1.35
CA GLY A 139 -19.83 -12.03 0.11
C GLY A 139 -18.93 -11.72 -1.08
N ARG A 140 -18.04 -10.75 -1.05
CA ARG A 140 -16.98 -10.64 -2.05
C ARG A 140 -15.87 -11.66 -1.77
N LYS A 141 -16.19 -12.94 -1.93
CA LYS A 141 -15.16 -13.95 -2.10
C LYS A 141 -14.46 -13.66 -3.43
N LYS A 142 -13.14 -13.58 -3.40
CA LYS A 142 -12.32 -13.54 -4.61
C LYS A 142 -12.77 -14.68 -5.52
N GLY A 143 -13.29 -14.31 -6.66
CA GLY A 143 -13.42 -15.24 -7.76
C GLY A 143 -12.05 -15.54 -8.34
#